data_c07283f961a319dcae0e1a5de9620316
#
_entry.id   c07283f961a319dcae0e1a5de9620316
#
_cell.length_a   1.000
_cell.length_b   1.000
_cell.length_c   1.000
_cell.angle_alpha   90.00
_cell.angle_beta   90.00
_cell.angle_gamma   90.00
#
_symmetry.space_group_name_H-M   'P 1'
#
loop_
_entity.id
_entity.type
_entity.pdbx_description
1 polymer ?
#
loop_
_entity_poly.entity_id
_entity_poly.type
_entity_poly.pdbx_seq_one_letter_code
_entity_poly.pdbx_strand_id
1 'polypeptide(L)'
;CTSLTSITIPDSVTEIEEGTFYNCTSLTSITIPDSVTEIEEDTFFDCINLKNVYISDLGSWCKINFGGFMSNPLCCGANLYVNRELATEITIPDSVTSIGEYAFSDCTSLTAITIPDSVTSIGDDAFSGCTSLTGITIPDSVTSIGIDVFHGCTSLTAVTIPDSVTEIRYGTFNGCTSLTEITIPDSVPSIGAYAFNDCTSLTEVTIPDSVMEIGDV
;
A
#
# COMPACT_ATOMS: atom_id res chain seq x y z
N CYS A 1 26.16 -2.28 -1.84
CA CYS A 1 27.29 -1.33 -1.75
C CYS A 1 27.28 -0.65 -0.38
N THR A 2 28.24 -0.96 0.51
CA THR A 2 28.23 -0.52 1.93
C THR A 2 28.70 0.92 2.16
N SER A 3 29.11 1.66 1.15
CA SER A 3 29.57 3.07 1.25
C SER A 3 28.73 4.06 0.47
N LEU A 4 27.74 3.60 -0.31
CA LEU A 4 26.83 4.45 -1.07
C LEU A 4 25.83 5.11 -0.11
N THR A 5 25.82 6.44 -0.06
CA THR A 5 24.93 7.20 0.85
C THR A 5 23.68 7.78 0.18
N SER A 6 23.76 8.07 -1.12
CA SER A 6 22.63 8.55 -1.90
C SER A 6 22.83 8.19 -3.37
N ILE A 7 21.72 8.05 -4.08
CA ILE A 7 21.72 7.82 -5.53
C ILE A 7 20.53 8.53 -6.17
N THR A 8 20.76 9.06 -7.37
CA THR A 8 19.72 9.54 -8.27
C THR A 8 19.77 8.67 -9.52
N ILE A 9 18.66 8.02 -9.83
CA ILE A 9 18.53 7.16 -11.00
C ILE A 9 18.21 8.07 -12.20
N PRO A 10 18.91 7.93 -13.33
CA PRO A 10 18.63 8.74 -14.53
C PRO A 10 17.26 8.44 -15.15
N ASP A 11 16.65 9.47 -15.80
CA ASP A 11 15.33 9.36 -16.45
C ASP A 11 15.31 8.39 -17.67
N SER A 12 16.45 7.84 -18.07
CA SER A 12 16.55 6.80 -19.10
C SER A 12 16.31 5.38 -18.58
N VAL A 13 16.28 5.21 -17.23
CA VAL A 13 16.09 3.91 -16.58
C VAL A 13 14.61 3.62 -16.48
N THR A 14 14.18 2.47 -16.98
CA THR A 14 12.79 2.00 -16.92
C THR A 14 12.58 0.83 -15.97
N GLU A 15 13.67 0.12 -15.64
CA GLU A 15 13.66 -1.08 -14.82
C GLU A 15 14.86 -1.08 -13.88
N ILE A 16 14.64 -1.50 -12.63
CA ILE A 16 15.69 -1.71 -11.64
C ILE A 16 15.69 -3.21 -11.34
N GLU A 17 16.76 -3.88 -11.78
CA GLU A 17 16.90 -5.34 -11.70
C GLU A 17 17.04 -5.84 -10.26
N GLU A 18 16.77 -7.15 -10.08
CA GLU A 18 16.85 -7.89 -8.82
C GLU A 18 18.11 -7.54 -8.03
N GLY A 19 17.95 -7.24 -6.76
CA GLY A 19 19.03 -7.01 -5.82
C GLY A 19 19.97 -5.84 -6.13
N THR A 20 19.63 -4.92 -7.06
CA THR A 20 20.50 -3.82 -7.48
C THR A 20 21.07 -3.02 -6.30
N PHE A 21 20.27 -2.77 -5.26
CA PHE A 21 20.71 -2.08 -4.03
C PHE A 21 20.76 -3.02 -2.81
N TYR A 22 20.77 -4.34 -3.04
CA TYR A 22 20.84 -5.32 -1.98
C TYR A 22 21.99 -5.00 -1.00
N ASN A 23 21.68 -4.98 0.30
CA ASN A 23 22.63 -4.70 1.39
C ASN A 23 23.41 -3.38 1.20
N CYS A 24 22.76 -2.33 0.68
CA CYS A 24 23.30 -0.99 0.64
C CYS A 24 23.10 -0.29 2.00
N THR A 25 23.75 -0.79 3.04
CA THR A 25 23.53 -0.40 4.44
C THR A 25 23.85 1.06 4.76
N SER A 26 24.59 1.80 3.91
CA SER A 26 24.85 3.23 4.09
C SER A 26 23.91 4.12 3.28
N LEU A 27 23.04 3.55 2.43
CA LEU A 27 22.11 4.33 1.60
C LEU A 27 21.07 5.02 2.50
N THR A 28 21.03 6.35 2.44
CA THR A 28 20.09 7.17 3.26
C THR A 28 18.97 7.79 2.45
N SER A 29 19.18 7.95 1.14
CA SER A 29 18.18 8.52 0.24
C SER A 29 18.32 8.02 -1.17
N ILE A 30 17.18 7.91 -1.87
CA ILE A 30 17.10 7.56 -3.29
C ILE A 30 16.06 8.44 -3.99
N THR A 31 16.32 8.77 -5.27
CA THR A 31 15.33 9.37 -6.16
C THR A 31 14.95 8.37 -7.23
N ILE A 32 13.67 8.04 -7.33
CA ILE A 32 13.09 7.18 -8.36
C ILE A 32 12.47 8.09 -9.43
N PRO A 33 12.94 8.05 -10.68
CA PRO A 33 12.38 8.87 -11.75
C PRO A 33 11.05 8.30 -12.27
N ASP A 34 10.26 9.15 -12.90
CA ASP A 34 8.94 8.82 -13.44
C ASP A 34 8.99 7.78 -14.59
N SER A 35 10.19 7.53 -15.14
CA SER A 35 10.44 6.54 -16.19
C SER A 35 10.46 5.10 -15.67
N VAL A 36 10.68 4.88 -14.36
CA VAL A 36 10.75 3.53 -13.78
C VAL A 36 9.34 2.93 -13.74
N THR A 37 9.20 1.77 -14.37
CA THR A 37 7.95 1.01 -14.43
C THR A 37 8.03 -0.32 -13.69
N GLU A 38 9.25 -0.78 -13.38
CA GLU A 38 9.49 -2.06 -12.71
C GLU A 38 10.68 -1.97 -11.75
N ILE A 39 10.50 -2.55 -10.56
CA ILE A 39 11.56 -2.75 -9.56
C ILE A 39 11.46 -4.19 -9.09
N GLU A 40 12.48 -4.99 -9.46
CA GLU A 40 12.49 -6.43 -9.21
C GLU A 40 12.78 -6.80 -7.76
N GLU A 41 12.61 -8.11 -7.44
CA GLU A 41 12.71 -8.66 -6.09
C GLU A 41 14.01 -8.26 -5.37
N ASP A 42 13.94 -8.18 -4.05
CA ASP A 42 15.07 -7.94 -3.14
C ASP A 42 15.91 -6.68 -3.42
N THR A 43 15.43 -5.79 -4.30
CA THR A 43 16.19 -4.60 -4.71
C THR A 43 16.65 -3.76 -3.53
N PHE A 44 15.82 -3.58 -2.48
CA PHE A 44 16.16 -2.80 -1.29
C PHE A 44 16.33 -3.65 -0.04
N PHE A 45 16.49 -4.97 -0.20
CA PHE A 45 16.74 -5.85 0.95
C PHE A 45 17.95 -5.36 1.76
N ASP A 46 17.76 -5.25 3.08
CA ASP A 46 18.80 -4.82 4.05
C ASP A 46 19.36 -3.39 3.83
N CYS A 47 18.59 -2.49 3.18
CA CYS A 47 18.89 -1.06 3.10
C CYS A 47 18.48 -0.33 4.40
N ILE A 48 18.93 -0.82 5.55
CA ILE A 48 18.44 -0.46 6.91
C ILE A 48 18.59 1.03 7.30
N ASN A 49 19.35 1.82 6.57
CA ASN A 49 19.52 3.26 6.81
C ASN A 49 18.79 4.13 5.77
N LEU A 50 18.04 3.52 4.84
CA LEU A 50 17.22 4.29 3.89
C LEU A 50 16.12 5.03 4.65
N LYS A 51 16.11 6.37 4.52
CA LYS A 51 15.20 7.27 5.25
C LYS A 51 14.29 8.06 4.33
N ASN A 52 14.73 8.33 3.10
CA ASN A 52 14.00 9.22 2.21
C ASN A 52 13.96 8.65 0.80
N VAL A 53 12.75 8.52 0.27
CA VAL A 53 12.46 8.17 -1.12
C VAL A 53 11.82 9.38 -1.78
N TYR A 54 12.40 9.85 -2.87
CA TYR A 54 11.94 11.03 -3.60
C TYR A 54 11.37 10.63 -4.95
N ILE A 55 10.18 11.13 -5.26
CA ILE A 55 9.51 11.01 -6.56
C ILE A 55 8.99 12.38 -7.01
N SER A 56 8.72 12.55 -8.30
CA SER A 56 8.11 13.75 -8.87
C SER A 56 6.67 13.53 -9.33
N ASP A 57 6.32 12.32 -9.78
CA ASP A 57 4.97 11.99 -10.24
C ASP A 57 4.36 10.81 -9.48
N LEU A 58 3.30 11.11 -8.73
CA LEU A 58 2.58 10.10 -7.98
C LEU A 58 1.84 9.11 -8.90
N GLY A 59 1.42 9.56 -10.09
CA GLY A 59 0.76 8.70 -11.08
C GLY A 59 1.68 7.63 -11.65
N SER A 60 2.94 7.96 -11.90
CA SER A 60 3.97 6.99 -12.31
C SER A 60 4.30 6.02 -11.18
N TRP A 61 4.45 6.53 -9.95
CA TRP A 61 4.70 5.71 -8.76
C TRP A 61 3.64 4.62 -8.55
N CYS A 62 2.35 4.98 -8.65
CA CYS A 62 1.24 4.03 -8.50
C CYS A 62 1.24 2.88 -9.52
N LYS A 63 1.96 3.04 -10.62
CA LYS A 63 2.03 2.08 -11.74
C LYS A 63 3.30 1.22 -11.74
N ILE A 64 4.22 1.47 -10.81
CA ILE A 64 5.43 0.65 -10.69
C ILE A 64 5.00 -0.79 -10.35
N ASN A 65 5.51 -1.74 -11.12
CA ASN A 65 5.46 -3.15 -10.79
C ASN A 65 6.58 -3.45 -9.79
N PHE A 66 6.21 -3.64 -8.53
CA PHE A 66 7.13 -4.09 -7.50
C PHE A 66 7.15 -5.62 -7.46
N GLY A 67 8.29 -6.24 -7.67
CA GLY A 67 8.46 -7.71 -7.69
C GLY A 67 8.22 -8.38 -6.33
N GLY A 68 8.03 -7.62 -5.25
CA GLY A 68 7.73 -8.10 -3.92
C GLY A 68 7.93 -7.02 -2.86
N PHE A 69 7.65 -7.36 -1.61
CA PHE A 69 7.76 -6.42 -0.47
C PHE A 69 9.12 -5.71 -0.40
N MET A 70 10.23 -6.44 -0.60
CA MET A 70 11.59 -5.89 -0.52
C MET A 70 12.04 -5.13 -1.77
N SER A 71 11.21 -5.04 -2.79
CA SER A 71 11.46 -4.19 -3.97
C SER A 71 10.95 -2.76 -3.79
N ASN A 72 10.01 -2.54 -2.86
CA ASN A 72 9.60 -1.18 -2.53
C ASN A 72 10.60 -0.55 -1.53
N PRO A 73 11.21 0.60 -1.86
CA PRO A 73 12.19 1.24 -0.96
C PRO A 73 11.60 1.73 0.36
N LEU A 74 10.28 1.76 0.51
CA LEU A 74 9.58 2.11 1.76
C LEU A 74 9.66 0.98 2.80
N CYS A 75 9.89 -0.28 2.39
CA CYS A 75 10.00 -1.46 3.27
C CYS A 75 11.04 -1.31 4.40
N CYS A 76 11.99 -0.40 4.24
CA CYS A 76 13.03 -0.11 5.24
C CYS A 76 12.61 0.98 6.24
N GLY A 77 11.35 1.39 6.28
CA GLY A 77 10.83 2.47 7.10
C GLY A 77 11.21 3.85 6.58
N ALA A 78 11.41 3.99 5.29
CA ALA A 78 11.70 5.27 4.63
C ALA A 78 10.44 6.09 4.44
N ASN A 79 10.58 7.43 4.47
CA ASN A 79 9.53 8.36 4.16
C ASN A 79 9.44 8.60 2.64
N LEU A 80 8.23 8.62 2.10
CA LEU A 80 7.96 9.04 0.73
C LEU A 80 7.86 10.56 0.65
N TYR A 81 8.56 11.16 -0.32
CA TYR A 81 8.47 12.58 -0.65
C TYR A 81 8.01 12.75 -2.10
N VAL A 82 6.90 13.47 -2.29
CA VAL A 82 6.37 13.83 -3.61
C VAL A 82 6.72 15.29 -3.85
N ASN A 83 7.47 15.60 -4.93
CA ASN A 83 7.94 16.96 -5.21
C ASN A 83 8.68 17.61 -4.03
N ARG A 84 9.42 16.81 -3.24
CA ARG A 84 10.18 17.20 -2.02
C ARG A 84 9.31 17.53 -0.81
N GLU A 85 8.01 17.32 -0.85
CA GLU A 85 7.09 17.43 0.29
C GLU A 85 6.81 16.04 0.84
N LEU A 86 6.84 15.88 2.16
CA LEU A 86 6.55 14.62 2.82
C LEU A 86 5.10 14.20 2.52
N ALA A 87 4.92 12.97 2.05
CA ALA A 87 3.62 12.39 1.73
C ALA A 87 2.86 12.04 3.02
N THR A 88 2.18 13.03 3.61
CA THR A 88 1.29 12.85 4.76
C THR A 88 -0.18 12.78 4.34
N GLU A 89 -0.57 13.65 3.43
CA GLU A 89 -1.90 13.67 2.82
C GLU A 89 -1.70 13.73 1.31
N ILE A 90 -2.18 12.74 0.58
CA ILE A 90 -1.99 12.65 -0.87
C ILE A 90 -3.30 12.51 -1.60
N THR A 91 -3.33 13.02 -2.82
CA THR A 91 -4.44 12.82 -3.78
C THR A 91 -3.90 12.09 -5.00
N ILE A 92 -4.41 10.89 -5.25
CA ILE A 92 -4.07 10.12 -6.44
C ILE A 92 -4.61 10.87 -7.67
N PRO A 93 -3.81 11.08 -8.74
CA PRO A 93 -4.26 11.76 -9.95
C PRO A 93 -5.34 10.96 -10.71
N ASP A 94 -6.28 11.68 -11.38
CA ASP A 94 -7.33 11.05 -12.22
C ASP A 94 -6.79 10.23 -13.40
N SER A 95 -5.51 10.35 -13.74
CA SER A 95 -4.84 9.52 -14.75
C SER A 95 -4.52 8.10 -14.28
N VAL A 96 -4.68 7.82 -12.97
CA VAL A 96 -4.43 6.51 -12.38
C VAL A 96 -5.71 5.68 -12.43
N THR A 97 -5.61 4.48 -12.99
CA THR A 97 -6.74 3.53 -13.09
C THR A 97 -6.58 2.33 -12.16
N SER A 98 -5.38 2.13 -11.62
CA SER A 98 -5.07 1.09 -10.64
C SER A 98 -3.97 1.55 -9.70
N ILE A 99 -4.05 1.18 -8.42
CA ILE A 99 -2.96 1.29 -7.47
C ILE A 99 -2.25 -0.06 -7.45
N GLY A 100 -0.95 -0.07 -7.78
CA GLY A 100 -0.13 -1.28 -7.90
C GLY A 100 0.04 -2.01 -6.56
N GLU A 101 0.48 -3.27 -6.65
CA GLU A 101 0.89 -4.06 -5.49
C GLU A 101 2.02 -3.36 -4.75
N TYR A 102 1.99 -3.37 -3.41
CA TYR A 102 2.98 -2.73 -2.52
C TYR A 102 3.14 -1.21 -2.67
N ALA A 103 2.40 -0.51 -3.52
CA ALA A 103 2.68 0.88 -3.90
C ALA A 103 2.91 1.84 -2.72
N PHE A 104 2.16 1.69 -1.63
CA PHE A 104 2.31 2.47 -0.40
C PHE A 104 2.61 1.60 0.82
N SER A 105 3.07 0.35 0.61
CA SER A 105 3.43 -0.53 1.72
C SER A 105 4.49 0.13 2.60
N ASP A 106 4.29 0.08 3.92
CA ASP A 106 5.11 0.75 4.93
C ASP A 106 5.25 2.28 4.78
N CYS A 107 4.32 2.94 4.07
CA CYS A 107 4.26 4.40 4.03
C CYS A 107 3.77 4.95 5.38
N THR A 108 4.61 4.86 6.41
CA THR A 108 4.24 5.14 7.81
C THR A 108 3.92 6.61 8.09
N SER A 109 4.31 7.53 7.20
CA SER A 109 3.98 8.96 7.28
C SER A 109 2.59 9.31 6.74
N LEU A 110 1.96 8.41 5.96
CA LEU A 110 0.68 8.66 5.30
C LEU A 110 -0.46 8.67 6.31
N THR A 111 -1.14 9.80 6.48
CA THR A 111 -2.28 9.98 7.39
C THR A 111 -3.61 9.96 6.69
N ALA A 112 -3.65 10.40 5.42
CA ALA A 112 -4.85 10.41 4.58
C ALA A 112 -4.51 10.24 3.10
N ILE A 113 -5.41 9.58 2.36
CA ILE A 113 -5.31 9.42 0.91
C ILE A 113 -6.68 9.62 0.27
N THR A 114 -6.71 10.37 -0.83
CA THR A 114 -7.89 10.50 -1.70
C THR A 114 -7.68 9.66 -2.95
N ILE A 115 -8.57 8.69 -3.17
CA ILE A 115 -8.58 7.81 -4.34
C ILE A 115 -9.68 8.34 -5.29
N PRO A 116 -9.36 8.69 -6.54
CA PRO A 116 -10.34 9.20 -7.50
C PRO A 116 -11.19 8.09 -8.12
N ASP A 117 -12.33 8.47 -8.71
CA ASP A 117 -13.26 7.55 -9.39
C ASP A 117 -12.66 6.88 -10.65
N SER A 118 -11.49 7.29 -11.10
CA SER A 118 -10.76 6.61 -12.18
C SER A 118 -10.15 5.27 -11.75
N VAL A 119 -9.92 5.07 -10.43
CA VAL A 119 -9.30 3.83 -9.91
C VAL A 119 -10.34 2.72 -9.85
N THR A 120 -10.03 1.59 -10.47
CA THR A 120 -10.89 0.40 -10.53
C THR A 120 -10.36 -0.79 -9.73
N SER A 121 -9.06 -0.76 -9.35
CA SER A 121 -8.44 -1.83 -8.57
C SER A 121 -7.34 -1.31 -7.64
N ILE A 122 -7.20 -1.99 -6.50
CA ILE A 122 -6.13 -1.79 -5.52
C ILE A 122 -5.42 -3.13 -5.37
N GLY A 123 -4.10 -3.14 -5.62
CA GLY A 123 -3.26 -4.34 -5.61
C GLY A 123 -3.01 -4.90 -4.22
N ASP A 124 -2.38 -6.07 -4.17
CA ASP A 124 -2.02 -6.75 -2.93
C ASP A 124 -1.05 -5.87 -2.12
N ASP A 125 -1.19 -5.86 -0.79
CA ASP A 125 -0.35 -5.08 0.14
C ASP A 125 -0.25 -3.57 -0.15
N ALA A 126 -1.11 -3.00 -0.99
CA ALA A 126 -0.95 -1.62 -1.48
C ALA A 126 -0.83 -0.57 -0.37
N PHE A 127 -1.45 -0.76 0.80
CA PHE A 127 -1.37 0.10 1.98
C PHE A 127 -0.94 -0.65 3.24
N SER A 128 -0.41 -1.86 3.10
CA SER A 128 0.08 -2.67 4.23
C SER A 128 1.10 -1.87 5.04
N GLY A 129 1.01 -1.87 6.37
CA GLY A 129 1.93 -1.14 7.25
C GLY A 129 1.79 0.39 7.24
N CYS A 130 0.75 0.97 6.63
CA CYS A 130 0.45 2.42 6.73
C CYS A 130 -0.02 2.77 8.14
N THR A 131 0.86 2.72 9.12
CA THR A 131 0.53 2.79 10.55
C THR A 131 -0.08 4.13 11.00
N SER A 132 0.09 5.21 10.23
CA SER A 132 -0.51 6.52 10.52
C SER A 132 -1.82 6.79 9.78
N LEU A 133 -2.24 5.92 8.86
CA LEU A 133 -3.47 6.09 8.08
C LEU A 133 -4.68 5.98 9.01
N THR A 134 -5.45 7.06 9.12
CA THR A 134 -6.59 7.14 10.07
C THR A 134 -7.93 6.79 9.44
N GLY A 135 -8.06 6.98 8.14
CA GLY A 135 -9.27 6.65 7.38
C GLY A 135 -8.99 6.67 5.89
N ILE A 136 -9.79 5.91 5.16
CA ILE A 136 -9.76 5.85 3.70
C ILE A 136 -11.18 5.69 3.17
N THR A 137 -11.47 6.38 2.07
CA THR A 137 -12.70 6.15 1.31
C THR A 137 -12.34 5.46 0.01
N ILE A 138 -12.89 4.28 -0.20
CA ILE A 138 -12.74 3.50 -1.43
C ILE A 138 -13.90 3.92 -2.34
N PRO A 139 -13.64 4.46 -3.54
CA PRO A 139 -14.71 4.92 -4.44
C PRO A 139 -15.49 3.74 -5.06
N ASP A 140 -16.74 4.01 -5.49
CA ASP A 140 -17.63 3.01 -6.10
C ASP A 140 -17.09 2.44 -7.43
N SER A 141 -16.08 3.06 -8.01
CA SER A 141 -15.38 2.56 -9.20
C SER A 141 -14.47 1.35 -8.91
N VAL A 142 -14.03 1.17 -7.65
CA VAL A 142 -13.17 0.06 -7.27
C VAL A 142 -13.99 -1.23 -7.19
N THR A 143 -13.63 -2.20 -8.01
CA THR A 143 -14.28 -3.52 -8.06
C THR A 143 -13.41 -4.64 -7.49
N SER A 144 -12.11 -4.38 -7.29
CA SER A 144 -11.16 -5.37 -6.78
C SER A 144 -10.23 -4.75 -5.75
N ILE A 145 -10.12 -5.40 -4.60
CA ILE A 145 -9.19 -5.11 -3.51
C ILE A 145 -8.34 -6.36 -3.29
N GLY A 146 -7.02 -6.19 -3.27
CA GLY A 146 -6.05 -7.27 -3.11
C GLY A 146 -6.05 -7.92 -1.72
N ILE A 147 -5.16 -8.87 -1.51
CA ILE A 147 -4.88 -9.46 -0.20
C ILE A 147 -4.05 -8.48 0.64
N ASP A 148 -4.18 -8.55 1.97
CA ASP A 148 -3.39 -7.78 2.95
C ASP A 148 -3.36 -6.25 2.71
N VAL A 149 -4.34 -5.68 1.97
CA VAL A 149 -4.30 -4.27 1.52
C VAL A 149 -4.14 -3.29 2.67
N PHE A 150 -4.80 -3.50 3.81
CA PHE A 150 -4.70 -2.66 5.01
C PHE A 150 -4.06 -3.39 6.18
N HIS A 151 -3.32 -4.48 5.92
CA HIS A 151 -2.62 -5.20 6.98
C HIS A 151 -1.75 -4.24 7.81
N GLY A 152 -1.87 -4.29 9.12
CA GLY A 152 -1.07 -3.47 10.02
C GLY A 152 -1.34 -1.95 9.97
N CYS A 153 -2.46 -1.50 9.39
CA CYS A 153 -2.90 -0.11 9.45
C CYS A 153 -3.42 0.21 10.87
N THR A 154 -2.51 0.29 11.84
CA THR A 154 -2.84 0.34 13.26
C THR A 154 -3.63 1.57 13.72
N SER A 155 -3.59 2.67 12.97
CA SER A 155 -4.38 3.90 13.25
C SER A 155 -5.70 3.96 12.50
N LEU A 156 -6.01 3.00 11.63
CA LEU A 156 -7.23 3.01 10.82
C LEU A 156 -8.45 2.79 11.72
N THR A 157 -9.34 3.78 11.78
CA THR A 157 -10.51 3.75 12.68
C THR A 157 -11.80 3.32 12.00
N ALA A 158 -11.95 3.63 10.72
CA ALA A 158 -13.11 3.28 9.91
C ALA A 158 -12.74 3.12 8.44
N VAL A 159 -13.42 2.23 7.74
CA VAL A 159 -13.34 2.04 6.28
C VAL A 159 -14.75 1.84 5.74
N THR A 160 -15.04 2.51 4.63
CA THR A 160 -16.27 2.24 3.86
C THR A 160 -15.89 1.39 2.65
N ILE A 161 -16.46 0.19 2.57
CA ILE A 161 -16.31 -0.73 1.43
C ILE A 161 -17.49 -0.47 0.50
N PRO A 162 -17.30 -0.12 -0.76
CA PRO A 162 -18.40 0.13 -1.69
C PRO A 162 -19.06 -1.16 -2.16
N ASP A 163 -20.32 -1.05 -2.60
CA ASP A 163 -21.11 -2.19 -3.14
C ASP A 163 -20.51 -2.80 -4.43
N SER A 164 -19.57 -2.11 -5.07
CA SER A 164 -18.82 -2.61 -6.21
C SER A 164 -17.80 -3.70 -5.87
N VAL A 165 -17.38 -3.77 -4.61
CA VAL A 165 -16.45 -4.80 -4.12
C VAL A 165 -17.22 -6.07 -3.83
N THR A 166 -16.77 -7.18 -4.40
CA THR A 166 -17.44 -8.48 -4.32
C THR A 166 -16.68 -9.50 -3.46
N GLU A 167 -15.55 -9.13 -2.86
CA GLU A 167 -14.76 -10.03 -2.03
C GLU A 167 -13.95 -9.23 -1.00
N ILE A 168 -13.99 -9.66 0.26
CA ILE A 168 -13.01 -9.28 1.28
C ILE A 168 -11.99 -10.41 1.33
N ARG A 169 -10.78 -10.13 0.88
CA ARG A 169 -9.75 -11.16 0.68
C ARG A 169 -8.97 -11.45 1.95
N TYR A 170 -8.01 -12.38 1.83
CA TYR A 170 -7.11 -12.77 2.90
C TYR A 170 -6.47 -11.54 3.54
N GLY A 171 -6.50 -11.49 4.89
CA GLY A 171 -5.79 -10.51 5.70
C GLY A 171 -6.15 -9.03 5.47
N THR A 172 -7.19 -8.71 4.69
CA THR A 172 -7.48 -7.33 4.22
C THR A 172 -7.37 -6.28 5.33
N PHE A 173 -7.83 -6.56 6.55
CA PHE A 173 -7.78 -5.67 7.72
C PHE A 173 -6.99 -6.27 8.89
N ASN A 174 -6.19 -7.29 8.65
CA ASN A 174 -5.40 -7.94 9.69
C ASN A 174 -4.50 -6.92 10.41
N GLY A 175 -4.55 -6.89 11.74
CA GLY A 175 -3.76 -5.95 12.55
C GLY A 175 -4.26 -4.50 12.55
N CYS A 176 -5.46 -4.21 12.05
CA CYS A 176 -6.10 -2.90 12.16
C CYS A 176 -6.59 -2.67 13.60
N THR A 177 -5.66 -2.50 14.53
CA THR A 177 -5.94 -2.50 15.98
C THR A 177 -6.85 -1.36 16.45
N SER A 178 -6.96 -0.26 15.70
CA SER A 178 -7.84 0.89 16.00
C SER A 178 -9.19 0.84 15.28
N LEU A 179 -9.44 -0.15 14.42
CA LEU A 179 -10.69 -0.26 13.67
C LEU A 179 -11.83 -0.53 14.65
N THR A 180 -12.79 0.39 14.72
CA THR A 180 -13.93 0.32 15.66
C THR A 180 -15.22 -0.12 15.01
N GLU A 181 -15.37 0.18 13.72
CA GLU A 181 -16.56 -0.17 12.95
C GLU A 181 -16.20 -0.47 11.49
N ILE A 182 -16.93 -1.39 10.90
CA ILE A 182 -16.86 -1.70 9.48
C ILE A 182 -18.24 -2.17 9.01
N THR A 183 -18.64 -1.71 7.81
CA THR A 183 -19.84 -2.21 7.14
C THR A 183 -19.42 -3.11 6.01
N ILE A 184 -19.90 -4.35 6.02
CA ILE A 184 -19.72 -5.31 4.93
C ILE A 184 -20.92 -5.16 3.99
N PRO A 185 -20.73 -4.83 2.71
CA PRO A 185 -21.82 -4.66 1.78
C PRO A 185 -22.46 -6.01 1.38
N ASP A 186 -23.74 -5.96 0.96
CA ASP A 186 -24.48 -7.14 0.50
C ASP A 186 -23.90 -7.76 -0.80
N SER A 187 -22.98 -7.08 -1.45
CA SER A 187 -22.25 -7.58 -2.62
C SER A 187 -21.19 -8.63 -2.29
N VAL A 188 -20.83 -8.82 -1.01
CA VAL A 188 -19.74 -9.70 -0.56
C VAL A 188 -20.28 -11.09 -0.19
N PRO A 189 -20.05 -12.14 -1.02
CA PRO A 189 -20.44 -13.52 -0.68
C PRO A 189 -19.41 -14.26 0.16
N SER A 190 -18.17 -13.76 0.27
CA SER A 190 -17.10 -14.42 1.01
C SER A 190 -16.17 -13.46 1.74
N ILE A 191 -15.73 -13.86 2.93
CA ILE A 191 -14.74 -13.17 3.75
C ILE A 191 -13.53 -14.09 3.87
N GLY A 192 -12.36 -13.59 3.45
CA GLY A 192 -11.11 -14.34 3.45
C GLY A 192 -10.60 -14.66 4.85
N ALA A 193 -9.71 -15.66 4.94
CA ALA A 193 -9.04 -15.98 6.19
C ALA A 193 -8.25 -14.78 6.73
N TYR A 194 -8.16 -14.65 8.05
CA TYR A 194 -7.48 -13.55 8.76
C TYR A 194 -7.97 -12.15 8.43
N ALA A 195 -9.10 -11.97 7.71
CA ALA A 195 -9.55 -10.66 7.24
C ALA A 195 -9.68 -9.62 8.37
N PHE A 196 -10.06 -10.03 9.59
CA PHE A 196 -10.20 -9.17 10.77
C PHE A 196 -9.34 -9.64 11.97
N ASN A 197 -8.33 -10.49 11.71
CA ASN A 197 -7.43 -10.93 12.77
C ASN A 197 -6.76 -9.72 13.43
N ASP A 198 -6.60 -9.75 14.75
CA ASP A 198 -6.00 -8.66 15.56
C ASP A 198 -6.67 -7.27 15.40
N CYS A 199 -7.93 -7.19 14.93
CA CYS A 199 -8.75 -5.97 15.02
C CYS A 199 -9.26 -5.76 16.45
N THR A 200 -8.36 -5.48 17.39
CA THR A 200 -8.64 -5.53 18.84
C THR A 200 -9.64 -4.47 19.35
N SER A 201 -9.89 -3.42 18.60
CA SER A 201 -10.91 -2.40 18.92
C SER A 201 -12.27 -2.69 18.28
N LEU A 202 -12.37 -3.68 17.40
CA LEU A 202 -13.61 -4.05 16.73
C LEU A 202 -14.46 -4.89 17.65
N THR A 203 -15.56 -4.33 18.16
CA THR A 203 -16.42 -5.00 19.17
C THR A 203 -17.62 -5.70 18.54
N GLU A 204 -18.01 -5.32 17.34
CA GLU A 204 -19.15 -5.89 16.64
C GLU A 204 -18.95 -5.76 15.11
N VAL A 205 -19.30 -6.81 14.38
CA VAL A 205 -19.36 -6.82 12.91
C VAL A 205 -20.70 -7.43 12.50
N THR A 206 -21.48 -6.70 11.72
CA THR A 206 -22.67 -7.27 11.10
C THR A 206 -22.27 -7.98 9.82
N ILE A 207 -22.50 -9.29 9.78
CA ILE A 207 -22.29 -10.13 8.60
C ILE A 207 -23.63 -10.16 7.82
N PRO A 208 -23.66 -9.69 6.57
CA PRO A 208 -24.89 -9.71 5.76
C PRO A 208 -25.29 -11.14 5.34
N ASP A 209 -26.57 -11.34 5.04
CA ASP A 209 -27.12 -12.64 4.61
C ASP A 209 -26.52 -13.15 3.29
N SER A 210 -25.89 -12.27 2.51
CA SER A 210 -25.15 -12.61 1.28
C SER A 210 -23.90 -13.45 1.51
N VAL A 211 -23.28 -13.36 2.70
CA VAL A 211 -22.04 -14.07 3.02
C VAL A 211 -22.34 -15.55 3.21
N MET A 212 -21.74 -16.37 2.35
CA MET A 212 -21.88 -17.81 2.36
C MET A 212 -20.62 -18.52 2.89
N GLU A 213 -19.48 -17.84 2.91
CA GLU A 213 -18.18 -18.41 3.32
C GLU A 213 -17.39 -17.42 4.17
N ILE A 214 -16.84 -17.89 5.26
CA ILE A 214 -15.93 -17.15 6.15
C ILE A 214 -14.69 -18.02 6.34
N GLY A 215 -13.53 -17.49 5.97
CA GLY A 215 -12.25 -18.16 6.15
C GLY A 215 -11.82 -18.26 7.62
N ASP A 216 -10.89 -19.14 7.89
CA ASP A 216 -10.34 -19.38 9.22
C ASP A 216 -9.56 -18.17 9.77
N VAL A 217 -9.50 -18.08 11.11
CA VAL A 217 -8.75 -17.04 11.86
C VAL A 217 -7.47 -17.65 12.40
#